data_cf5b4475818a69652d9f614ff499b486
#
_entry.id   cf5b4475818a69652d9f614ff499b486
#
_cell.length_a   1.000
_cell.length_b   1.000
_cell.length_c   1.000
_cell.angle_alpha   90.00
_cell.angle_beta   90.00
_cell.angle_gamma   90.00
#
_symmetry.space_group_name_H-M   'P 1'
#
loop_
_entity.id
_entity.type
_entity.pdbx_description
1 polymer ?
#
loop_
_entity_poly.entity_id
_entity_poly.type
_entity_poly.pdbx_seq_one_letter_code
_entity_poly.pdbx_strand_id
1 'polypeptide(L)'
;MAKAASFVPKGLHTVTPQLTLNNAAAAIDWYKKALGAVEIDRSTGPDGRIMHAELRIGDSHFYANDVMMGKGPREFGGSPAGFWLYVQDSDAAFKRAVDAGATVQMPIDDQFWGDRGGAIADPEGYTWWIATRKEDLTKAELEQRAKDYFASMPQPVK
;
A
#
# COMPACT_ATOMS: atom_id res chain seq x y z
N MET A 1 31.03 -18.59 -9.50
CA MET A 1 29.86 -17.69 -9.48
C MET A 1 30.29 -16.31 -9.96
N ALA A 2 29.50 -15.66 -10.81
CA ALA A 2 29.82 -14.31 -11.29
C ALA A 2 29.61 -13.30 -10.16
N LYS A 3 30.50 -12.27 -10.10
CA LYS A 3 30.35 -11.15 -9.16
C LYS A 3 29.14 -10.29 -9.58
N ALA A 4 28.38 -9.80 -8.60
CA ALA A 4 27.26 -8.89 -8.87
C ALA A 4 27.76 -7.60 -9.57
N ALA A 5 27.02 -7.15 -10.58
CA ALA A 5 27.34 -5.92 -11.32
C ALA A 5 26.99 -4.64 -10.53
N SER A 6 26.07 -4.75 -9.56
CA SER A 6 25.63 -3.65 -8.69
C SER A 6 25.38 -4.19 -7.28
N PHE A 7 25.47 -3.30 -6.28
CA PHE A 7 25.08 -3.61 -4.89
C PHE A 7 23.56 -3.58 -4.68
N VAL A 8 22.79 -2.97 -5.61
CA VAL A 8 21.33 -3.02 -5.64
C VAL A 8 20.92 -3.99 -6.74
N PRO A 9 20.02 -4.98 -6.48
CA PRO A 9 19.50 -5.85 -7.51
C PRO A 9 18.79 -5.05 -8.63
N LYS A 10 18.84 -5.60 -9.85
CA LYS A 10 18.24 -4.94 -11.02
C LYS A 10 16.73 -4.76 -10.83
N GLY A 11 16.25 -3.54 -11.05
CA GLY A 11 14.82 -3.18 -10.91
C GLY A 11 14.40 -2.75 -9.52
N LEU A 12 15.26 -2.94 -8.51
CA LEU A 12 14.99 -2.48 -7.16
C LEU A 12 15.58 -1.10 -6.88
N HIS A 13 15.09 -0.46 -5.82
CA HIS A 13 15.61 0.78 -5.28
C HIS A 13 16.38 0.52 -3.97
N THR A 14 17.07 1.55 -3.46
CA THR A 14 17.85 1.45 -2.21
C THR A 14 16.99 0.99 -1.02
N VAL A 15 15.73 1.42 -0.98
CA VAL A 15 14.74 0.97 0.02
C VAL A 15 13.68 0.14 -0.69
N THR A 16 13.51 -1.10 -0.26
CA THR A 16 12.48 -2.00 -0.74
C THR A 16 11.62 -2.42 0.45
N PRO A 17 10.32 -2.07 0.49
CA PRO A 17 9.43 -2.50 1.56
C PRO A 17 9.32 -4.02 1.63
N GLN A 18 9.18 -4.55 2.84
CA GLN A 18 8.85 -5.96 3.09
C GLN A 18 7.61 -6.05 3.98
N LEU A 19 6.61 -6.81 3.54
CA LEU A 19 5.37 -7.05 4.25
C LEU A 19 5.40 -8.47 4.83
N THR A 20 5.33 -8.56 6.15
CA THR A 20 5.13 -9.84 6.84
C THR A 20 3.64 -10.07 7.01
N LEU A 21 3.12 -11.18 6.55
CA LEU A 21 1.69 -11.46 6.37
C LEU A 21 1.29 -12.70 7.15
N ASN A 22 0.07 -12.74 7.68
CA ASN A 22 -0.46 -13.92 8.35
C ASN A 22 -0.76 -15.07 7.37
N ASN A 23 -1.14 -14.70 6.14
CA ASN A 23 -1.32 -15.64 5.04
C ASN A 23 -0.83 -15.00 3.74
N ALA A 24 0.46 -15.15 3.46
CA ALA A 24 1.09 -14.50 2.33
C ALA A 24 0.52 -14.99 0.98
N ALA A 25 0.15 -16.26 0.85
CA ALA A 25 -0.43 -16.78 -0.39
C ALA A 25 -1.75 -16.07 -0.73
N ALA A 26 -2.68 -16.00 0.23
CA ALA A 26 -3.97 -15.33 0.04
C ALA A 26 -3.80 -13.83 -0.17
N ALA A 27 -2.89 -13.19 0.56
CA ALA A 27 -2.62 -11.77 0.42
C ALA A 27 -2.02 -11.42 -0.95
N ILE A 28 -1.10 -12.22 -1.45
CA ILE A 28 -0.52 -12.04 -2.79
C ILE A 28 -1.60 -12.15 -3.88
N ASP A 29 -2.48 -13.14 -3.79
CA ASP A 29 -3.60 -13.26 -4.73
C ASP A 29 -4.55 -12.06 -4.65
N TRP A 30 -4.78 -11.56 -3.45
CA TRP A 30 -5.55 -10.33 -3.26
C TRP A 30 -4.85 -9.11 -3.87
N TYR A 31 -3.55 -8.90 -3.64
CA TYR A 31 -2.79 -7.79 -4.22
C TYR A 31 -2.80 -7.81 -5.75
N LYS A 32 -2.73 -9.01 -6.35
CA LYS A 32 -2.86 -9.18 -7.80
C LYS A 32 -4.24 -8.75 -8.30
N LYS A 33 -5.30 -9.19 -7.63
CA LYS A 33 -6.69 -8.89 -8.01
C LYS A 33 -7.07 -7.43 -7.71
N ALA A 34 -6.75 -6.93 -6.53
CA ALA A 34 -7.22 -5.64 -6.03
C ALA A 34 -6.36 -4.47 -6.50
N LEU A 35 -5.04 -4.61 -6.42
CA LEU A 35 -4.06 -3.54 -6.64
C LEU A 35 -3.32 -3.65 -7.98
N GLY A 36 -3.55 -4.74 -8.73
CA GLY A 36 -2.86 -4.97 -10.01
C GLY A 36 -1.38 -5.34 -9.82
N ALA A 37 -1.03 -5.95 -8.70
CA ALA A 37 0.32 -6.46 -8.47
C ALA A 37 0.67 -7.57 -9.44
N VAL A 38 1.95 -7.63 -9.80
CA VAL A 38 2.56 -8.72 -10.58
C VAL A 38 3.53 -9.44 -9.66
N GLU A 39 3.36 -10.73 -9.52
CA GLU A 39 4.31 -11.58 -8.81
C GLU A 39 5.52 -11.86 -9.70
N ILE A 40 6.70 -11.51 -9.23
CA ILE A 40 7.95 -11.65 -9.96
C ILE A 40 8.62 -12.98 -9.62
N ASP A 41 8.68 -13.31 -8.33
CA ASP A 41 9.29 -14.53 -7.82
C ASP A 41 8.67 -14.97 -6.50
N ARG A 42 8.77 -16.25 -6.17
CA ARG A 42 8.30 -16.84 -4.92
C ARG A 42 9.20 -18.01 -4.49
N SER A 43 9.53 -18.03 -3.23
CA SER A 43 10.20 -19.14 -2.55
C SER A 43 9.32 -19.68 -1.43
N THR A 44 9.04 -20.97 -1.45
CA THR A 44 8.17 -21.66 -0.48
C THR A 44 8.97 -22.65 0.35
N GLY A 45 8.74 -22.63 1.64
CA GLY A 45 9.35 -23.58 2.58
C GLY A 45 8.71 -24.98 2.51
N PRO A 46 9.33 -25.98 3.19
CA PRO A 46 8.82 -27.36 3.22
C PRO A 46 7.42 -27.49 3.84
N ASP A 47 7.04 -26.54 4.69
CA ASP A 47 5.75 -26.46 5.36
C ASP A 47 4.68 -25.71 4.55
N GLY A 48 4.99 -25.32 3.30
CA GLY A 48 4.11 -24.60 2.40
C GLY A 48 4.05 -23.11 2.63
N ARG A 49 4.69 -22.56 3.67
CA ARG A 49 4.75 -21.11 3.91
C ARG A 49 5.64 -20.41 2.90
N ILE A 50 5.24 -19.21 2.52
CA ILE A 50 6.03 -18.35 1.65
C ILE A 50 7.16 -17.74 2.48
N MET A 51 8.39 -18.16 2.18
CA MET A 51 9.60 -17.65 2.80
C MET A 51 9.98 -16.28 2.25
N HIS A 52 9.72 -16.08 0.97
CA HIS A 52 9.98 -14.86 0.25
C HIS A 52 9.13 -14.81 -1.02
N ALA A 53 8.59 -13.64 -1.33
CA ALA A 53 8.02 -13.32 -2.63
C ALA A 53 8.40 -11.89 -3.00
N GLU A 54 8.62 -11.67 -4.29
CA GLU A 54 8.81 -10.35 -4.88
C GLU A 54 7.58 -10.00 -5.71
N LEU A 55 6.99 -8.85 -5.41
CA LEU A 55 5.86 -8.29 -6.13
C LEU A 55 6.20 -6.92 -6.69
N ARG A 56 5.52 -6.55 -7.78
CA ARG A 56 5.65 -5.24 -8.41
C ARG A 56 4.26 -4.64 -8.68
N ILE A 57 4.06 -3.37 -8.31
CA ILE A 57 2.92 -2.56 -8.72
C ILE A 57 3.48 -1.34 -9.46
N GLY A 58 3.09 -1.13 -10.71
CA GLY A 58 3.67 -0.08 -11.53
C GLY A 58 5.19 -0.25 -11.68
N ASP A 59 5.95 0.72 -11.20
CA ASP A 59 7.41 0.75 -11.17
C ASP A 59 8.01 0.36 -9.81
N SER A 60 7.17 0.09 -8.81
CA SER A 60 7.59 -0.11 -7.42
C SER A 60 7.55 -1.58 -7.03
N HIS A 61 8.64 -2.07 -6.45
CA HIS A 61 8.78 -3.43 -5.95
C HIS A 61 8.64 -3.47 -4.44
N PHE A 62 8.09 -4.54 -3.93
CA PHE A 62 8.05 -4.87 -2.51
C PHE A 62 8.14 -6.38 -2.30
N TYR A 63 8.60 -6.77 -1.12
CA TYR A 63 8.68 -8.15 -0.72
C TYR A 63 7.52 -8.55 0.16
N ALA A 64 7.19 -9.84 0.15
CA ALA A 64 6.17 -10.41 1.01
C ALA A 64 6.63 -11.78 1.53
N ASN A 65 6.28 -12.10 2.77
CA ASN A 65 6.53 -13.40 3.37
C ASN A 65 5.49 -13.72 4.44
N ASP A 66 5.31 -15.00 4.72
CA ASP A 66 4.52 -15.42 5.87
C ASP A 66 5.22 -15.08 7.20
N VAL A 67 4.43 -14.88 8.25
CA VAL A 67 4.95 -14.81 9.62
C VAL A 67 5.71 -16.10 9.94
N MET A 68 7.02 -15.98 10.13
CA MET A 68 7.86 -17.13 10.42
C MET A 68 7.93 -17.45 11.91
N MET A 69 7.91 -16.41 12.76
CA MET A 69 7.91 -16.52 14.22
C MET A 69 7.10 -15.36 14.81
N GLY A 70 6.44 -15.63 15.94
CA GLY A 70 5.70 -14.61 16.67
C GLY A 70 4.31 -14.33 16.11
N LYS A 71 3.93 -13.06 16.09
CA LYS A 71 2.60 -12.57 15.69
C LYS A 71 2.70 -11.77 14.39
N GLY A 72 1.67 -11.89 13.55
CA GLY A 72 1.52 -11.09 12.36
C GLY A 72 0.67 -9.83 12.56
N PRO A 73 0.44 -9.06 11.51
CA PRO A 73 -0.30 -7.80 11.61
C PRO A 73 -1.71 -7.96 12.13
N ARG A 74 -2.41 -9.06 11.82
CA ARG A 74 -3.79 -9.29 12.29
C ARG A 74 -3.89 -9.38 13.81
N GLU A 75 -2.92 -10.01 14.47
CA GLU A 75 -2.89 -10.16 15.93
C GLU A 75 -2.56 -8.86 16.67
N PHE A 76 -2.10 -7.84 15.92
CA PHE A 76 -1.90 -6.48 16.43
C PHE A 76 -3.04 -5.52 16.05
N GLY A 77 -4.09 -6.02 15.39
CA GLY A 77 -5.20 -5.20 14.90
C GLY A 77 -4.87 -4.41 13.63
N GLY A 78 -3.86 -4.83 12.89
CA GLY A 78 -3.35 -4.21 11.67
C GLY A 78 -1.91 -3.74 11.80
N SER A 79 -1.41 -3.04 10.80
CA SER A 79 -0.07 -2.48 10.76
C SER A 79 -0.10 -0.95 10.81
N PRO A 80 0.79 -0.30 11.58
CA PRO A 80 0.94 1.15 11.53
C PRO A 80 1.62 1.65 10.25
N ALA A 81 2.22 0.74 9.47
CA ALA A 81 2.77 1.09 8.17
C ALA A 81 1.66 1.27 7.14
N GLY A 82 1.77 2.30 6.32
CA GLY A 82 0.86 2.58 5.22
C GLY A 82 1.62 2.83 3.92
N PHE A 83 0.93 2.62 2.81
CA PHE A 83 1.47 2.78 1.48
C PHE A 83 0.61 3.74 0.67
N TRP A 84 1.26 4.58 -0.15
CA TRP A 84 0.59 5.41 -1.14
C TRP A 84 0.73 4.77 -2.51
N LEU A 85 -0.42 4.50 -3.13
CA LEU A 85 -0.51 3.94 -4.46
C LEU A 85 -1.08 5.01 -5.40
N TYR A 86 -0.21 5.61 -6.20
CA TYR A 86 -0.63 6.54 -7.25
C TYR A 86 -1.01 5.79 -8.52
N VAL A 87 -2.21 6.06 -9.01
CA VAL A 87 -2.81 5.44 -10.20
C VAL A 87 -3.42 6.50 -11.11
N GLN A 88 -3.66 6.16 -12.37
CA GLN A 88 -4.29 7.07 -13.33
C GLN A 88 -5.76 7.37 -12.99
N ASP A 89 -6.47 6.38 -12.44
CA ASP A 89 -7.88 6.47 -12.05
C ASP A 89 -8.07 5.87 -10.66
N SER A 90 -8.06 6.75 -9.67
CA SER A 90 -8.22 6.36 -8.27
C SER A 90 -9.63 5.86 -7.95
N ASP A 91 -10.68 6.36 -8.62
CA ASP A 91 -12.05 5.90 -8.41
C ASP A 91 -12.20 4.43 -8.85
N ALA A 92 -11.72 4.10 -10.05
CA ALA A 92 -11.76 2.72 -10.56
C ALA A 92 -10.88 1.77 -9.72
N ALA A 93 -9.68 2.19 -9.32
CA ALA A 93 -8.79 1.38 -8.51
C ALA A 93 -9.33 1.16 -7.09
N PHE A 94 -9.88 2.19 -6.47
CA PHE A 94 -10.51 2.12 -5.16
C PHE A 94 -11.71 1.18 -5.16
N LYS A 95 -12.60 1.35 -6.16
CA LYS A 95 -13.75 0.46 -6.33
C LYS A 95 -13.32 -1.00 -6.49
N ARG A 96 -12.30 -1.28 -7.32
CA ARG A 96 -11.77 -2.64 -7.52
C ARG A 96 -11.24 -3.24 -6.21
N ALA A 97 -10.56 -2.47 -5.39
CA ALA A 97 -10.07 -2.92 -4.09
C ALA A 97 -11.22 -3.24 -3.13
N VAL A 98 -12.24 -2.38 -3.07
CA VAL A 98 -13.44 -2.60 -2.25
C VAL A 98 -14.22 -3.84 -2.72
N ASP A 99 -14.43 -3.99 -4.02
CA ASP A 99 -15.07 -5.18 -4.60
C ASP A 99 -14.27 -6.47 -4.32
N ALA A 100 -12.98 -6.36 -4.12
CA ALA A 100 -12.11 -7.47 -3.72
C ALA A 100 -12.09 -7.73 -2.21
N GLY A 101 -12.84 -6.97 -1.40
CA GLY A 101 -13.00 -7.17 0.03
C GLY A 101 -12.12 -6.28 0.91
N ALA A 102 -11.57 -5.19 0.39
CA ALA A 102 -10.90 -4.19 1.22
C ALA A 102 -11.87 -3.50 2.18
N THR A 103 -11.39 -3.15 3.36
CA THR A 103 -12.15 -2.33 4.31
C THR A 103 -11.88 -0.85 4.05
N VAL A 104 -12.94 -0.08 3.82
CA VAL A 104 -12.81 1.38 3.64
C VAL A 104 -12.44 2.02 4.97
N GLN A 105 -11.32 2.71 5.03
CA GLN A 105 -10.87 3.53 6.16
C GLN A 105 -11.21 5.00 5.93
N MET A 106 -11.03 5.48 4.71
CA MET A 106 -11.42 6.82 4.29
C MET A 106 -12.02 6.75 2.89
N PRO A 107 -13.26 7.21 2.68
CA PRO A 107 -13.88 7.26 1.37
C PRO A 107 -13.03 8.07 0.38
N ILE A 108 -13.17 7.74 -0.91
CA ILE A 108 -12.49 8.51 -1.97
C ILE A 108 -13.12 9.89 -2.09
N ASP A 109 -12.27 10.91 -2.09
CA ASP A 109 -12.68 12.31 -2.23
C ASP A 109 -11.53 13.15 -2.78
N ASP A 110 -11.82 14.40 -3.18
CA ASP A 110 -10.81 15.38 -3.54
C ASP A 110 -10.17 15.94 -2.25
N GLN A 111 -8.86 15.81 -2.17
CA GLN A 111 -8.11 16.14 -0.97
C GLN A 111 -7.52 17.57 -1.08
N PHE A 112 -7.42 18.27 0.06
CA PHE A 112 -6.92 19.65 0.06
C PHE A 112 -5.48 19.79 -0.48
N TRP A 113 -4.72 18.70 -0.48
CA TRP A 113 -3.35 18.67 -1.00
C TRP A 113 -3.23 18.39 -2.49
N GLY A 114 -4.37 18.34 -3.22
CA GLY A 114 -4.41 18.25 -4.68
C GLY A 114 -4.49 16.84 -5.26
N ASP A 115 -4.71 15.82 -4.43
CA ASP A 115 -4.99 14.47 -4.87
C ASP A 115 -6.49 14.17 -4.82
N ARG A 116 -6.97 13.30 -5.71
CA ARG A 116 -8.21 12.59 -5.53
C ARG A 116 -7.89 11.19 -5.03
N GLY A 117 -8.35 10.84 -3.82
CA GLY A 117 -7.99 9.55 -3.24
C GLY A 117 -8.72 9.24 -1.94
N GLY A 118 -8.54 8.00 -1.50
CA GLY A 118 -9.08 7.47 -0.26
C GLY A 118 -8.16 6.40 0.31
N ALA A 119 -8.49 5.91 1.50
CA ALA A 119 -7.72 4.89 2.20
C ALA A 119 -8.53 3.62 2.43
N ILE A 120 -7.90 2.49 2.22
CA ILE A 120 -8.44 1.16 2.50
C ILE A 120 -7.48 0.40 3.42
N ALA A 121 -8.01 -0.56 4.17
CA ALA A 121 -7.20 -1.62 4.76
C ALA A 121 -7.30 -2.88 3.90
N ASP A 122 -6.17 -3.51 3.64
CA ASP A 122 -6.13 -4.83 3.02
C ASP A 122 -6.54 -5.93 4.03
N PRO A 123 -6.72 -7.20 3.59
CA PRO A 123 -7.11 -8.29 4.48
C PRO A 123 -6.11 -8.61 5.60
N GLU A 124 -4.86 -8.14 5.48
CA GLU A 124 -3.82 -8.29 6.49
C GLU A 124 -3.77 -7.11 7.48
N GLY A 125 -4.48 -5.99 7.17
CA GLY A 125 -4.54 -4.81 8.02
C GLY A 125 -3.48 -3.74 7.68
N TYR A 126 -2.86 -3.80 6.51
CA TYR A 126 -2.05 -2.69 6.00
C TYR A 126 -2.93 -1.64 5.34
N THR A 127 -2.62 -0.37 5.60
CA THR A 127 -3.32 0.76 4.98
C THR A 127 -2.73 1.06 3.60
N TRP A 128 -3.60 1.18 2.61
CA TRP A 128 -3.28 1.62 1.26
C TRP A 128 -4.07 2.89 0.94
N TRP A 129 -3.36 3.99 0.72
CA TRP A 129 -3.91 5.19 0.12
C TRP A 129 -3.89 5.04 -1.39
N ILE A 130 -5.06 5.06 -2.02
CA ILE A 130 -5.20 4.97 -3.48
C ILE A 130 -5.54 6.35 -3.99
N ALA A 131 -4.66 6.94 -4.78
CA ALA A 131 -4.75 8.33 -5.17
C ALA A 131 -4.39 8.58 -6.64
N THR A 132 -4.97 9.63 -7.20
CA THR A 132 -4.56 10.25 -8.46
C THR A 132 -4.19 11.70 -8.19
N ARG A 133 -2.99 12.11 -8.60
CA ARG A 133 -2.60 13.52 -8.56
C ARG A 133 -3.43 14.32 -9.54
N LYS A 134 -4.16 15.33 -9.05
CA LYS A 134 -5.01 16.22 -9.86
C LYS A 134 -4.42 17.61 -10.02
N GLU A 135 -3.74 18.11 -9.01
CA GLU A 135 -3.22 19.48 -8.99
C GLU A 135 -1.81 19.53 -8.41
N ASP A 136 -0.93 20.29 -9.03
CA ASP A 136 0.38 20.62 -8.49
C ASP A 136 0.31 21.97 -7.78
N LEU A 137 0.22 21.92 -6.47
CA LEU A 137 0.09 23.09 -5.63
C LEU A 137 1.46 23.64 -5.24
N THR A 138 1.57 24.97 -5.22
CA THR A 138 2.69 25.63 -4.56
C THR A 138 2.59 25.44 -3.04
N LYS A 139 3.71 25.62 -2.34
CA LYS A 139 3.72 25.54 -0.88
C LYS A 139 2.73 26.49 -0.22
N ALA A 140 2.59 27.72 -0.75
CA ALA A 140 1.67 28.74 -0.21
C ALA A 140 0.20 28.32 -0.39
N GLU A 141 -0.16 27.78 -1.57
CA GLU A 141 -1.50 27.25 -1.83
C GLU A 141 -1.83 26.07 -0.91
N LEU A 142 -0.90 25.15 -0.74
CA LEU A 142 -1.08 24.00 0.15
C LEU A 142 -1.28 24.46 1.60
N GLU A 143 -0.47 25.39 2.09
CA GLU A 143 -0.60 25.94 3.45
C GLU A 143 -1.95 26.64 3.64
N GLN A 144 -2.43 27.40 2.65
CA GLN A 144 -3.72 28.07 2.74
C GLN A 144 -4.87 27.05 2.76
N ARG A 145 -4.87 26.07 1.82
CA ARG A 145 -5.89 25.02 1.78
C ARG A 145 -5.93 24.18 3.06
N ALA A 146 -4.76 23.88 3.63
CA ALA A 146 -4.66 23.15 4.91
C ALA A 146 -5.30 23.94 6.05
N LYS A 147 -5.04 25.27 6.15
CA LYS A 147 -5.67 26.15 7.15
C LYS A 147 -7.19 26.16 7.02
N ASP A 148 -7.70 26.31 5.80
CA ASP A 148 -9.13 26.35 5.53
C ASP A 148 -9.80 25.01 5.87
N TYR A 149 -9.17 23.90 5.49
CA TYR A 149 -9.63 22.54 5.79
C TYR A 149 -9.71 22.29 7.31
N PHE A 150 -8.64 22.55 8.06
CA PHE A 150 -8.65 22.34 9.50
C PHE A 150 -9.57 23.31 10.26
N ALA A 151 -9.78 24.52 9.75
CA ALA A 151 -10.75 25.46 10.32
C ALA A 151 -12.21 25.00 10.13
N SER A 152 -12.49 24.25 9.08
CA SER A 152 -13.81 23.68 8.79
C SER A 152 -14.13 22.41 9.57
N MET A 153 -13.13 21.77 10.18
CA MET A 153 -13.35 20.56 10.97
C MET A 153 -14.10 20.86 12.27
N PRO A 154 -15.07 19.99 12.68
CA PRO A 154 -15.69 20.11 13.98
C PRO A 154 -14.64 20.09 15.08
N GLN A 155 -14.65 21.07 15.97
CA GLN A 155 -13.75 21.07 17.12
C GLN A 155 -14.08 19.88 18.03
N PRO A 156 -13.08 19.19 18.58
CA PRO A 156 -13.34 18.11 19.53
C PRO A 156 -14.12 18.70 20.72
N VAL A 157 -15.26 18.08 21.01
CA VAL A 157 -16.04 18.41 22.21
C VAL A 157 -15.14 18.13 23.41
N LYS A 158 -14.88 19.18 24.21
CA LYS A 158 -14.07 19.06 25.43
C LYS A 158 -14.80 18.24 26.48
#